data_91e79796693759e04c2a05815d888936
#
_entry.id   91e79796693759e04c2a05815d888936
#
_cell.length_a   1.000
_cell.length_b   1.000
_cell.length_c   1.000
_cell.angle_alpha   90.00
_cell.angle_beta   90.00
_cell.angle_gamma   90.00
#
_symmetry.space_group_name_H-M   'P 1'
#
loop_
_entity.id
_entity.type
_entity.pdbx_description
1 polymer ?
#
loop_
_entity_poly.entity_id
_entity_poly.type
_entity_poly.pdbx_seq_one_letter_code
_entity_poly.pdbx_strand_id
1 'polypeptide(L)'
;MKKNLLIIAIAITAVACASKKAIVLTQTDADRASSQFSGATLASLTEGKTLYENNCGTCHGLKNPGNYGEAEWRKIVPPMAVKANVDAKKEELILQYVVTMGKP
;
A
#
# COMPACT_ATOMS: atom_id res chain seq x y z
N MET A 1 -30.48 10.41 55.70
CA MET A 1 -30.73 10.01 54.29
C MET A 1 -29.41 9.89 53.57
N LYS A 2 -28.96 8.68 53.37
CA LYS A 2 -27.71 8.44 52.60
C LYS A 2 -28.11 8.36 51.13
N LYS A 3 -27.69 9.35 50.34
CA LYS A 3 -27.82 9.29 48.89
C LYS A 3 -26.68 8.46 48.36
N ASN A 4 -26.97 7.24 47.97
CA ASN A 4 -26.03 6.41 47.26
C ASN A 4 -25.89 6.96 45.85
N LEU A 5 -24.80 7.64 45.60
CA LEU A 5 -24.42 8.05 44.26
C LEU A 5 -23.82 6.83 43.56
N LEU A 6 -24.63 6.19 42.73
CA LEU A 6 -24.16 5.11 41.88
C LEU A 6 -23.39 5.75 40.73
N ILE A 7 -22.08 5.76 40.85
CA ILE A 7 -21.21 6.17 39.74
C ILE A 7 -21.16 4.98 38.78
N ILE A 8 -21.94 5.05 37.74
CA ILE A 8 -21.80 4.12 36.59
C ILE A 8 -20.56 4.55 35.81
N ALA A 9 -19.47 3.86 36.07
CA ALA A 9 -18.28 3.98 35.23
C ALA A 9 -18.61 3.31 33.91
N ILE A 10 -18.93 4.12 32.90
CA ILE A 10 -19.04 3.65 31.52
C ILE A 10 -17.61 3.40 31.05
N ALA A 11 -17.19 2.14 31.07
CA ALA A 11 -15.95 1.73 30.44
C ALA A 11 -16.16 1.85 28.91
N ILE A 12 -15.67 2.93 28.34
CA ILE A 12 -15.58 3.06 26.89
C ILE A 12 -14.44 2.13 26.45
N THR A 13 -14.81 0.90 26.08
CA THR A 13 -13.88 0.03 25.38
C THR A 13 -13.69 0.61 23.99
N ALA A 14 -12.61 1.35 23.81
CA ALA A 14 -12.15 1.72 22.50
C ALA A 14 -11.75 0.43 21.78
N VAL A 15 -12.63 -0.06 20.92
CA VAL A 15 -12.26 -1.11 19.96
C VAL A 15 -11.29 -0.46 19.00
N ALA A 16 -10.00 -0.62 19.26
CA ALA A 16 -8.98 -0.31 18.29
C ALA A 16 -9.16 -1.31 17.14
N CYS A 17 -9.88 -0.92 16.10
CA CYS A 17 -9.77 -1.59 14.83
C CYS A 17 -8.29 -1.54 14.46
N ALA A 18 -7.63 -2.70 14.49
CA ALA A 18 -6.28 -2.83 13.96
C ALA A 18 -6.37 -2.60 12.45
N SER A 19 -6.46 -1.33 12.05
CA SER A 19 -6.33 -0.94 10.67
C SER A 19 -4.92 -1.36 10.23
N LYS A 20 -4.85 -2.18 9.18
CA LYS A 20 -3.58 -2.42 8.49
C LYS A 20 -2.92 -1.06 8.28
N LYS A 21 -1.69 -0.90 8.76
CA LYS A 21 -0.94 0.34 8.61
C LYS A 21 -1.00 0.77 7.15
N ALA A 22 -1.69 1.86 6.86
CA ALA A 22 -1.70 2.44 5.53
C ALA A 22 -0.27 2.88 5.18
N ILE A 23 0.21 2.48 4.00
CA ILE A 23 1.51 2.92 3.51
C ILE A 23 1.38 4.39 3.13
N VAL A 24 2.15 5.24 3.79
CA VAL A 24 2.25 6.67 3.48
C VAL A 24 3.51 6.89 2.66
N LEU A 25 3.35 7.34 1.42
CA LEU A 25 4.47 7.67 0.53
C LEU A 25 5.05 9.03 0.91
N THR A 26 6.37 9.12 0.89
CA THR A 26 7.12 10.34 1.23
C THR A 26 8.03 10.77 0.08
N GLN A 27 8.54 12.00 0.15
CA GLN A 27 9.52 12.47 -0.83
C GLN A 27 10.80 11.61 -0.80
N THR A 28 11.19 11.08 0.34
CA THR A 28 12.32 10.15 0.44
C THR A 28 12.08 8.88 -0.38
N ASP A 29 10.86 8.37 -0.40
CA ASP A 29 10.49 7.23 -1.24
C ASP A 29 10.61 7.57 -2.72
N ALA A 30 10.16 8.77 -3.11
CA ALA A 30 10.30 9.26 -4.48
C ALA A 30 11.77 9.40 -4.89
N ASP A 31 12.62 9.88 -4.01
CA ASP A 31 14.05 10.01 -4.27
C ASP A 31 14.72 8.63 -4.48
N ARG A 32 14.33 7.63 -3.69
CA ARG A 32 14.77 6.25 -3.88
C ARG A 32 14.28 5.69 -5.21
N ALA A 33 13.03 5.95 -5.55
CA ALA A 33 12.45 5.49 -6.81
C ALA A 33 13.18 6.09 -8.01
N SER A 34 13.55 7.36 -7.97
CA SER A 34 14.21 8.05 -9.07
C SER A 34 15.59 7.48 -9.40
N SER A 35 16.24 6.80 -8.45
CA SER A 35 17.52 6.13 -8.70
C SER A 35 17.36 4.82 -9.48
N GLN A 36 16.18 4.23 -9.50
CA GLN A 36 15.88 2.97 -10.20
C GLN A 36 14.99 3.17 -11.43
N PHE A 37 14.12 4.16 -11.39
CA PHE A 37 13.16 4.46 -12.44
C PHE A 37 13.31 5.91 -12.88
N SER A 38 13.79 6.12 -14.10
CA SER A 38 13.96 7.46 -14.65
C SER A 38 12.63 8.22 -14.65
N GLY A 39 12.65 9.44 -14.10
CA GLY A 39 11.46 10.29 -14.04
C GLY A 39 10.43 9.95 -12.95
N ALA A 40 10.75 9.00 -12.06
CA ALA A 40 9.87 8.69 -10.93
C ALA A 40 9.75 9.88 -9.97
N THR A 41 8.52 10.18 -9.57
CA THR A 41 8.16 11.27 -8.66
C THR A 41 7.25 10.76 -7.56
N LEU A 42 7.00 11.58 -6.55
CA LEU A 42 5.99 11.26 -5.53
C LEU A 42 4.61 11.09 -6.16
N ALA A 43 4.28 11.90 -7.16
CA ALA A 43 3.02 11.78 -7.90
C ALA A 43 2.91 10.45 -8.65
N SER A 44 3.99 10.00 -9.33
CA SER A 44 4.00 8.72 -10.04
C SER A 44 3.92 7.52 -9.08
N LEU A 45 4.59 7.58 -7.94
CA LEU A 45 4.48 6.54 -6.91
C LEU A 45 3.06 6.48 -6.32
N THR A 46 2.45 7.62 -6.07
CA THR A 46 1.08 7.71 -5.56
C THR A 46 0.09 7.12 -6.55
N GLU A 47 0.26 7.43 -7.83
CA GLU A 47 -0.55 6.84 -8.90
C GLU A 47 -0.35 5.32 -8.99
N GLY A 48 0.89 4.86 -8.93
CA GLY A 48 1.22 3.43 -8.91
C GLY A 48 0.58 2.70 -7.73
N LYS A 49 0.60 3.30 -6.55
CA LYS A 49 -0.07 2.78 -5.35
C LYS A 49 -1.58 2.63 -5.58
N THR A 50 -2.22 3.67 -6.09
CA THR A 50 -3.66 3.66 -6.40
C THR A 50 -4.02 2.58 -7.42
N LEU A 51 -3.23 2.48 -8.49
CA LEU A 51 -3.42 1.45 -9.52
C LEU A 51 -3.24 0.04 -8.97
N TYR A 52 -2.23 -0.16 -8.13
CA TYR A 52 -1.99 -1.44 -7.47
C TYR A 52 -3.16 -1.84 -6.56
N GLU A 53 -3.62 -0.94 -5.71
CA GLU A 53 -4.74 -1.20 -4.80
C GLU A 53 -6.04 -1.49 -5.55
N ASN A 54 -6.32 -0.76 -6.63
CA ASN A 54 -7.56 -0.89 -7.39
C ASN A 54 -7.59 -2.09 -8.34
N ASN A 55 -6.45 -2.52 -8.87
CA ASN A 55 -6.39 -3.54 -9.92
C ASN A 55 -5.87 -4.89 -9.44
N CYS A 56 -5.02 -4.92 -8.43
CA CYS A 56 -4.36 -6.15 -7.99
C CYS A 56 -5.05 -6.83 -6.79
N GLY A 57 -5.94 -6.12 -6.12
CA GLY A 57 -6.67 -6.64 -4.95
C GLY A 57 -7.96 -7.37 -5.26
N THR A 58 -8.40 -7.43 -6.52
CA THR A 58 -9.72 -7.96 -6.89
C THR A 58 -9.80 -9.47 -6.95
N CYS A 59 -8.71 -10.18 -7.29
CA CYS A 59 -8.67 -11.62 -7.46
C CYS A 59 -8.10 -12.35 -6.25
N HIS A 60 -7.21 -11.71 -5.53
CA HIS A 60 -6.54 -12.23 -4.32
C HIS A 60 -6.44 -11.12 -3.30
N GLY A 61 -6.26 -11.46 -2.03
CA GLY A 61 -5.92 -10.46 -1.02
C GLY A 61 -4.70 -9.63 -1.46
N LEU A 62 -4.78 -8.31 -1.28
CA LEU A 62 -3.71 -7.40 -1.66
C LEU A 62 -2.43 -7.72 -0.89
N LYS A 63 -1.33 -8.01 -1.61
CA LYS A 63 -0.03 -8.28 -1.00
C LYS A 63 0.62 -6.97 -0.54
N ASN A 64 1.23 -7.00 0.65
CA ASN A 64 2.07 -5.89 1.07
C ASN A 64 3.32 -5.85 0.18
N PRO A 65 3.68 -4.70 -0.41
CA PRO A 65 4.89 -4.59 -1.23
C PRO A 65 6.16 -5.10 -0.53
N GLY A 66 6.27 -4.88 0.77
CA GLY A 66 7.39 -5.34 1.59
C GLY A 66 7.54 -6.86 1.71
N ASN A 67 6.59 -7.66 1.22
CA ASN A 67 6.71 -9.11 1.22
C ASN A 67 7.67 -9.63 0.17
N TYR A 68 7.98 -8.86 -0.87
CA TYR A 68 8.79 -9.27 -2.00
C TYR A 68 9.85 -8.22 -2.31
N GLY A 69 10.97 -8.69 -2.85
CA GLY A 69 12.03 -7.84 -3.40
C GLY A 69 11.80 -7.49 -4.87
N GLU A 70 12.69 -6.66 -5.43
CA GLU A 70 12.61 -6.21 -6.83
C GLU A 70 12.51 -7.36 -7.83
N ALA A 71 13.41 -8.34 -7.71
CA ALA A 71 13.44 -9.47 -8.65
C ALA A 71 12.13 -10.26 -8.66
N GLU A 72 11.53 -10.43 -7.49
CA GLU A 72 10.25 -11.12 -7.34
C GLU A 72 9.11 -10.29 -7.91
N TRP A 73 9.05 -8.98 -7.63
CA TRP A 73 8.03 -8.10 -8.15
C TRP A 73 8.06 -8.00 -9.68
N ARG A 74 9.27 -7.98 -10.28
CA ARG A 74 9.42 -7.99 -11.74
C ARG A 74 8.94 -9.28 -12.40
N LYS A 75 8.81 -10.37 -11.64
CA LYS A 75 8.20 -11.63 -12.10
C LYS A 75 6.69 -11.68 -11.84
N ILE A 76 6.24 -11.06 -10.76
CA ILE A 76 4.82 -11.10 -10.33
C ILE A 76 3.96 -10.15 -11.17
N VAL A 77 4.41 -8.90 -11.36
CA VAL A 77 3.58 -7.85 -11.94
C VAL A 77 3.18 -8.10 -13.40
N PRO A 78 4.08 -8.51 -14.33
CA PRO A 78 3.69 -8.66 -15.72
C PRO A 78 2.52 -9.61 -15.97
N PRO A 79 2.50 -10.86 -15.47
CA PRO A 79 1.36 -11.74 -15.68
C PRO A 79 0.09 -11.24 -14.98
N MET A 80 0.22 -10.54 -13.85
CA MET A 80 -0.93 -9.98 -13.15
C MET A 80 -1.51 -8.77 -13.90
N ALA A 81 -0.68 -7.96 -14.53
CA ALA A 81 -1.11 -6.85 -15.37
C ALA A 81 -1.95 -7.34 -16.56
N VAL A 82 -1.57 -8.44 -17.17
CA VAL A 82 -2.36 -9.07 -18.24
C VAL A 82 -3.73 -9.51 -17.71
N LYS A 83 -3.77 -10.21 -16.58
CA LYS A 83 -5.03 -10.69 -15.97
C LYS A 83 -5.95 -9.54 -15.55
N ALA A 84 -5.38 -8.45 -15.05
CA ALA A 84 -6.13 -7.27 -14.61
C ALA A 84 -6.44 -6.29 -15.75
N ASN A 85 -6.02 -6.60 -16.98
CA ASN A 85 -6.18 -5.75 -18.16
C ASN A 85 -5.58 -4.35 -17.97
N VAL A 86 -4.37 -4.30 -17.42
CA VAL A 86 -3.60 -3.07 -17.16
C VAL A 86 -2.64 -2.85 -18.32
N ASP A 87 -2.64 -1.64 -18.89
CA ASP A 87 -1.74 -1.29 -19.99
C ASP A 87 -0.27 -1.14 -19.53
N ALA A 88 0.65 -1.08 -20.48
CA ALA A 88 2.09 -1.02 -20.21
C ALA A 88 2.50 0.20 -19.36
N LYS A 89 1.87 1.35 -19.56
CA LYS A 89 2.17 2.57 -18.79
C LYS A 89 1.75 2.43 -17.33
N LYS A 90 0.57 1.90 -17.10
CA LYS A 90 0.04 1.65 -15.75
C LYS A 90 0.83 0.55 -15.04
N GLU A 91 1.23 -0.49 -15.77
CA GLU A 91 2.12 -1.55 -15.26
C GLU A 91 3.44 -0.97 -14.76
N GLU A 92 4.07 -0.07 -15.52
CA GLU A 92 5.29 0.64 -15.13
C GLU A 92 5.10 1.42 -13.82
N LEU A 93 3.98 2.14 -13.68
CA LEU A 93 3.67 2.88 -12.46
C LEU A 93 3.48 1.96 -11.27
N ILE A 94 2.83 0.82 -11.44
CA ILE A 94 2.68 -0.21 -10.42
C ILE A 94 4.06 -0.74 -10.00
N LEU A 95 4.92 -1.06 -10.97
CA LEU A 95 6.29 -1.52 -10.69
C LEU A 95 7.09 -0.50 -9.89
N GLN A 96 7.01 0.79 -10.27
CA GLN A 96 7.66 1.85 -9.49
C GLN A 96 7.27 1.80 -8.01
N TYR A 97 5.99 1.65 -7.74
CA TYR A 97 5.47 1.59 -6.37
C TYR A 97 5.92 0.34 -5.62
N VAL A 98 5.65 -0.85 -6.16
CA VAL A 98 5.90 -2.11 -5.44
C VAL A 98 7.40 -2.41 -5.29
N VAL A 99 8.21 -2.04 -6.25
CA VAL A 99 9.67 -2.20 -6.16
C VAL A 99 10.26 -1.23 -5.14
N THR A 100 9.86 0.05 -5.18
CA THR A 100 10.36 1.05 -4.24
C THR A 100 9.99 0.73 -2.80
N MET A 101 8.77 0.27 -2.57
CA MET A 101 8.26 -0.09 -1.24
C MET A 101 8.50 -1.56 -0.89
N GLY A 102 9.11 -2.32 -1.78
CA GLY A 102 9.48 -3.71 -1.57
C GLY A 102 10.68 -3.90 -0.64
N LYS A 103 11.05 -5.16 -0.42
CA LYS A 103 12.27 -5.49 0.33
C LYS A 103 13.49 -4.91 -0.35
N PRO A 104 14.45 -4.37 0.43
CA PRO A 104 15.73 -3.95 -0.12
C PRO A 104 16.53 -5.11 -0.71
#